data_965ce8531ba56c4d859dde0add1e50f8
#
_entry.id   965ce8531ba56c4d859dde0add1e50f8
#
_cell.length_a   1.000
_cell.length_b   1.000
_cell.length_c   1.000
_cell.angle_alpha   90.00
_cell.angle_beta   90.00
_cell.angle_gamma   90.00
#
_symmetry.space_group_name_H-M   'P 1'
#
loop_
_entity.id
_entity.type
_entity.pdbx_description
1 polymer ?
#
loop_
_entity_poly.entity_id
_entity_poly.type
_entity_poly.pdbx_seq_one_letter_code
_entity_poly.pdbx_strand_id
1 'polypeptide(L)'
;TTATGIEVELVAVGEDDLPQLMTVNAASGTLPDVVFHPVDFTVGWAQQGLLDIEAANQVVQNLDPATFSAGALDLATVDGSVAAVPSDGWGQLLLYRKDLFDAAGLAAPDTFEAIEAAAEALHDPGNEFFGITASNDAAAVFTQQTFEQFALANDCQLTDAGGNVTLDSENCVEAIDFYTNLLSNYSPEGIQDVVSTRATYFAGQAAMIVWSPFILDEMANLRDAALPTCDECADNPTFLAENSGIIPAIAGPKGSPAQYGQVSLMGIGTNTNVEAAQAFIEYWLSDGYIDWLTVAPEGKFPMRQGTADNPTANIEAWQTLESGVDRRAVLGEIYGTEVIQGLIEGSSNFSRWGFVDGQGELVAAIYSSLPVPIGIADVLDGGATPEEAAAEMAARAEEEQEFLTGG
;
A
#
# COMPACT_ATOMS: atom_id res chain seq x y z
N THR A 1 22.39 0.36 -19.34
CA THR A 1 23.54 1.07 -19.96
C THR A 1 24.04 0.41 -21.23
N THR A 2 24.24 -0.92 -21.27
CA THR A 2 24.67 -1.60 -22.53
C THR A 2 23.58 -1.65 -23.59
N ALA A 3 22.30 -1.72 -23.22
CA ALA A 3 21.18 -1.78 -24.14
C ALA A 3 20.85 -0.42 -24.77
N THR A 4 20.81 0.65 -23.95
CA THR A 4 20.39 1.98 -24.37
C THR A 4 21.56 2.94 -24.61
N GLY A 5 22.77 2.63 -24.12
CA GLY A 5 23.91 3.53 -24.10
C GLY A 5 23.81 4.68 -23.09
N ILE A 6 22.74 4.71 -22.29
CA ILE A 6 22.51 5.73 -21.25
C ILE A 6 23.34 5.34 -20.01
N GLU A 7 24.09 6.31 -19.47
CA GLU A 7 24.73 6.18 -18.16
C GLU A 7 23.75 6.59 -17.07
N VAL A 8 23.56 5.74 -16.08
CA VAL A 8 22.60 5.95 -14.98
C VAL A 8 23.38 6.09 -13.68
N GLU A 9 23.18 7.23 -13.02
CA GLU A 9 23.62 7.46 -11.64
C GLU A 9 22.41 7.25 -10.72
N LEU A 10 22.49 6.25 -9.84
CA LEU A 10 21.42 5.94 -8.88
C LEU A 10 21.66 6.69 -7.56
N VAL A 11 20.70 7.50 -7.16
CA VAL A 11 20.65 8.13 -5.83
C VAL A 11 19.53 7.47 -5.03
N ALA A 12 19.90 6.72 -4.00
CA ALA A 12 18.94 6.08 -3.10
C ALA A 12 18.53 7.08 -2.00
N VAL A 13 17.23 7.25 -1.82
CA VAL A 13 16.62 8.16 -0.83
C VAL A 13 15.52 7.41 -0.11
N GLY A 14 15.38 7.63 1.21
CA GLY A 14 14.23 7.14 1.97
C GLY A 14 12.92 7.77 1.47
N GLU A 15 11.82 7.03 1.55
CA GLU A 15 10.50 7.53 1.12
C GLU A 15 10.12 8.80 1.87
N ASP A 16 10.36 8.85 3.18
CA ASP A 16 10.04 10.00 4.05
C ASP A 16 10.87 11.25 3.71
N ASP A 17 12.09 11.10 3.17
CA ASP A 17 12.99 12.20 2.81
C ASP A 17 12.74 12.70 1.37
N LEU A 18 12.02 11.94 0.56
CA LEU A 18 11.87 12.20 -0.87
C LEU A 18 11.17 13.53 -1.19
N PRO A 19 10.08 13.95 -0.49
CA PRO A 19 9.43 15.23 -0.73
C PRO A 19 10.34 16.42 -0.47
N GLN A 20 11.12 16.37 0.61
CA GLN A 20 12.09 17.42 0.93
C GLN A 20 13.20 17.51 -0.13
N LEU A 21 13.71 16.37 -0.58
CA LEU A 21 14.72 16.33 -1.64
C LEU A 21 14.20 16.94 -2.94
N MET A 22 12.97 16.60 -3.35
CA MET A 22 12.36 17.17 -4.55
C MET A 22 12.20 18.68 -4.46
N THR A 23 11.77 19.20 -3.30
CA THR A 23 11.66 20.65 -3.04
C THR A 23 13.02 21.37 -3.16
N VAL A 24 14.06 20.81 -2.55
CA VAL A 24 15.42 21.38 -2.60
C VAL A 24 15.98 21.37 -4.02
N ASN A 25 15.80 20.25 -4.74
CA ASN A 25 16.27 20.10 -6.11
C ASN A 25 15.52 21.02 -7.07
N ALA A 26 14.22 21.22 -6.87
CA ALA A 26 13.43 22.18 -7.64
C ALA A 26 13.96 23.61 -7.46
N ALA A 27 14.20 24.02 -6.21
CA ALA A 27 14.73 25.36 -5.89
C ALA A 27 16.14 25.61 -6.46
N SER A 28 16.96 24.57 -6.59
CA SER A 28 18.32 24.65 -7.13
C SER A 28 18.40 24.40 -8.65
N GLY A 29 17.32 23.98 -9.29
CA GLY A 29 17.28 23.62 -10.72
C GLY A 29 18.04 22.32 -11.01
N THR A 30 18.06 21.38 -10.07
CA THR A 30 18.77 20.10 -10.15
C THR A 30 17.82 18.92 -9.94
N LEU A 31 16.60 18.99 -10.48
CA LEU A 31 15.67 17.86 -10.46
C LEU A 31 16.31 16.63 -11.09
N PRO A 32 16.06 15.41 -10.57
CA PRO A 32 16.52 14.19 -11.21
C PRO A 32 15.85 14.01 -12.58
N ASP A 33 16.56 13.38 -13.53
CA ASP A 33 15.96 13.04 -14.82
C ASP A 33 14.78 12.11 -14.69
N VAL A 34 14.89 11.11 -13.80
CA VAL A 34 13.81 10.20 -13.41
C VAL A 34 13.73 10.11 -11.89
N VAL A 35 12.52 10.20 -11.35
CA VAL A 35 12.22 9.95 -9.95
C VAL A 35 11.28 8.75 -9.82
N PHE A 36 11.68 7.75 -9.02
CA PHE A 36 10.82 6.63 -8.65
C PHE A 36 10.15 6.96 -7.33
N HIS A 37 8.81 6.99 -7.31
CA HIS A 37 8.07 7.53 -6.16
C HIS A 37 6.69 6.83 -6.00
N PRO A 38 6.10 6.85 -4.80
CA PRO A 38 4.73 6.40 -4.60
C PRO A 38 3.71 7.37 -5.25
N VAL A 39 2.54 6.86 -5.56
CA VAL A 39 1.47 7.62 -6.23
C VAL A 39 1.05 8.86 -5.46
N ASP A 40 1.20 8.85 -4.14
CA ASP A 40 0.81 9.93 -3.22
C ASP A 40 1.35 11.31 -3.63
N PHE A 41 2.54 11.37 -4.21
CA PHE A 41 3.18 12.63 -4.59
C PHE A 41 2.92 13.06 -6.04
N THR A 42 2.36 12.18 -6.87
CA THR A 42 2.28 12.39 -8.32
C THR A 42 1.51 13.66 -8.67
N VAL A 43 0.30 13.82 -8.15
CA VAL A 43 -0.58 14.94 -8.49
C VAL A 43 0.01 16.25 -8.01
N GLY A 44 0.46 16.32 -6.75
CA GLY A 44 1.07 17.52 -6.18
C GLY A 44 2.32 17.97 -6.93
N TRP A 45 3.22 17.04 -7.26
CA TRP A 45 4.43 17.39 -8.03
C TRP A 45 4.13 17.78 -9.48
N ALA A 46 3.12 17.19 -10.09
CA ALA A 46 2.66 17.57 -11.42
C ALA A 46 2.10 19.01 -11.44
N GLN A 47 1.25 19.36 -10.48
CA GLN A 47 0.66 20.70 -10.35
C GLN A 47 1.69 21.77 -9.97
N GLN A 48 2.71 21.41 -9.19
CA GLN A 48 3.86 22.29 -8.89
C GLN A 48 4.82 22.44 -10.09
N GLY A 49 4.60 21.74 -11.19
CA GLY A 49 5.45 21.79 -12.38
C GLY A 49 6.81 21.10 -12.18
N LEU A 50 6.92 20.17 -11.24
CA LEU A 50 8.14 19.39 -10.99
C LEU A 50 8.26 18.21 -11.97
N LEU A 51 7.13 17.68 -12.45
CA LEU A 51 7.06 16.56 -13.39
C LEU A 51 6.71 17.04 -14.81
N ASP A 52 7.38 16.48 -15.81
CA ASP A 52 7.07 16.64 -17.22
C ASP A 52 5.96 15.66 -17.64
N ILE A 53 4.72 16.11 -17.49
CA ILE A 53 3.49 15.33 -17.79
C ILE A 53 3.46 14.90 -19.26
N GLU A 54 3.86 15.79 -20.19
CA GLU A 54 3.85 15.49 -21.61
C GLU A 54 4.81 14.35 -21.95
N ALA A 55 6.02 14.40 -21.36
CA ALA A 55 7.02 13.37 -21.55
C ALA A 55 6.61 12.02 -20.96
N ALA A 56 6.04 11.99 -19.75
CA ALA A 56 5.55 10.76 -19.12
C ALA A 56 4.37 10.14 -19.90
N ASN A 57 3.40 10.97 -20.30
CA ASN A 57 2.27 10.52 -21.10
C ASN A 57 2.73 9.94 -22.46
N GLN A 58 3.75 10.53 -23.09
CA GLN A 58 4.30 10.01 -24.34
C GLN A 58 4.92 8.61 -24.15
N VAL A 59 5.61 8.34 -23.04
CA VAL A 59 6.11 6.98 -22.73
C VAL A 59 4.98 5.97 -22.66
N VAL A 60 3.88 6.31 -21.95
CA VAL A 60 2.71 5.42 -21.85
C VAL A 60 2.10 5.17 -23.24
N GLN A 61 1.99 6.20 -24.09
CA GLN A 61 1.50 6.05 -25.46
C GLN A 61 2.42 5.15 -26.31
N ASN A 62 3.74 5.27 -26.18
CA ASN A 62 4.71 4.45 -26.91
C ASN A 62 4.66 2.97 -26.47
N LEU A 63 4.37 2.73 -25.19
CA LEU A 63 4.28 1.38 -24.61
C LEU A 63 2.89 0.73 -24.78
N ASP A 64 1.92 1.42 -25.36
CA ASP A 64 0.51 1.08 -25.49
C ASP A 64 -0.25 1.12 -24.14
N PRO A 65 -1.09 2.14 -23.89
CA PRO A 65 -1.86 2.29 -22.66
C PRO A 65 -2.72 1.05 -22.31
N ALA A 66 -3.19 0.31 -23.31
CA ALA A 66 -3.99 -0.90 -23.10
C ALA A 66 -3.21 -2.05 -22.43
N THR A 67 -1.88 -1.93 -22.34
CA THR A 67 -1.03 -2.91 -21.66
C THR A 67 -0.86 -2.65 -20.17
N PHE A 68 -1.36 -1.54 -19.66
CA PHE A 68 -1.31 -1.15 -18.27
C PHE A 68 -2.61 -1.47 -17.52
N SER A 69 -2.52 -1.60 -16.19
CA SER A 69 -3.69 -1.60 -15.31
C SER A 69 -4.44 -0.28 -15.47
N ALA A 70 -5.73 -0.34 -15.77
CA ALA A 70 -6.57 0.86 -15.92
C ALA A 70 -6.59 1.68 -14.63
N GLY A 71 -6.77 1.02 -13.47
CA GLY A 71 -6.75 1.68 -12.16
C GLY A 71 -5.41 2.37 -11.86
N ALA A 72 -4.27 1.77 -12.25
CA ALA A 72 -2.97 2.41 -12.06
C ALA A 72 -2.78 3.64 -12.96
N LEU A 73 -3.30 3.62 -14.19
CA LEU A 73 -3.30 4.79 -15.05
C LEU A 73 -4.23 5.89 -14.52
N ASP A 74 -5.41 5.53 -14.03
CA ASP A 74 -6.35 6.49 -13.42
C ASP A 74 -5.72 7.22 -12.23
N LEU A 75 -5.06 6.47 -11.33
CA LEU A 75 -4.33 7.04 -10.18
C LEU A 75 -3.17 7.97 -10.58
N ALA A 76 -2.56 7.75 -11.75
CA ALA A 76 -1.43 8.54 -12.27
C ALA A 76 -1.87 9.70 -13.17
N THR A 77 -3.16 9.88 -13.42
CA THR A 77 -3.68 10.85 -14.38
C THR A 77 -3.99 12.20 -13.73
N VAL A 78 -3.46 13.27 -14.33
CA VAL A 78 -3.72 14.66 -13.95
C VAL A 78 -4.21 15.41 -15.20
N ASP A 79 -5.34 16.07 -15.12
CA ASP A 79 -5.93 16.84 -16.24
C ASP A 79 -6.05 16.03 -17.55
N GLY A 80 -6.34 14.74 -17.45
CA GLY A 80 -6.53 13.84 -18.60
C GLY A 80 -5.22 13.34 -19.24
N SER A 81 -4.07 13.56 -18.62
CA SER A 81 -2.76 13.07 -19.06
C SER A 81 -2.06 12.30 -17.93
N VAL A 82 -1.34 11.24 -18.28
CA VAL A 82 -0.56 10.46 -17.29
C VAL A 82 0.66 11.26 -16.87
N ALA A 83 0.71 11.65 -15.60
CA ALA A 83 1.75 12.53 -15.05
C ALA A 83 3.04 11.81 -14.65
N ALA A 84 2.96 10.52 -14.34
CA ALA A 84 4.09 9.64 -14.12
C ALA A 84 3.73 8.21 -14.56
N VAL A 85 4.72 7.42 -14.98
CA VAL A 85 4.49 6.11 -15.61
C VAL A 85 4.38 5.03 -14.54
N PRO A 86 3.24 4.31 -14.42
CA PRO A 86 3.10 3.23 -13.45
C PRO A 86 4.09 2.08 -13.70
N SER A 87 4.79 1.67 -12.65
CA SER A 87 5.74 0.56 -12.68
C SER A 87 5.14 -0.70 -12.04
N ASP A 88 5.04 -0.69 -10.74
CA ASP A 88 4.57 -1.81 -9.94
C ASP A 88 3.73 -1.31 -8.77
N GLY A 89 3.08 -2.21 -8.07
CA GLY A 89 2.25 -1.86 -6.92
C GLY A 89 2.07 -3.02 -5.95
N TRP A 90 1.50 -2.72 -4.79
CA TRP A 90 1.13 -3.69 -3.77
C TRP A 90 -0.13 -3.22 -3.05
N GLY A 91 -0.87 -4.16 -2.45
CA GLY A 91 -2.07 -3.83 -1.66
C GLY A 91 -1.94 -4.33 -0.23
N GLN A 92 -2.61 -3.66 0.72
CA GLN A 92 -2.72 -4.16 2.08
C GLN A 92 -3.45 -5.50 2.11
N LEU A 93 -3.02 -6.37 3.01
CA LEU A 93 -3.58 -7.69 3.23
C LEU A 93 -4.01 -7.84 4.68
N LEU A 94 -5.13 -8.49 4.91
CA LEU A 94 -5.44 -9.10 6.20
C LEU A 94 -5.01 -10.56 6.14
N LEU A 95 -4.07 -10.96 6.99
CA LEU A 95 -3.66 -12.35 7.14
C LEU A 95 -4.23 -12.93 8.43
N TYR A 96 -4.58 -14.22 8.42
CA TYR A 96 -5.14 -14.90 9.57
C TYR A 96 -4.62 -16.33 9.70
N ARG A 97 -4.55 -16.84 10.91
CA ARG A 97 -4.13 -18.20 11.25
C ARG A 97 -5.25 -19.22 10.94
N LYS A 98 -5.20 -19.84 9.75
CA LYS A 98 -6.19 -20.84 9.29
C LYS A 98 -6.39 -21.97 10.30
N ASP A 99 -5.31 -22.49 10.85
CA ASP A 99 -5.32 -23.57 11.83
C ASP A 99 -6.14 -23.21 13.08
N LEU A 100 -6.02 -21.98 13.58
CA LEU A 100 -6.79 -21.50 14.73
C LEU A 100 -8.26 -21.24 14.37
N PHE A 101 -8.51 -20.67 13.19
CA PHE A 101 -9.87 -20.46 12.68
C PHE A 101 -10.61 -21.78 12.47
N ASP A 102 -9.95 -22.76 11.85
CA ASP A 102 -10.51 -24.10 11.65
C ASP A 102 -10.82 -24.78 12.99
N ALA A 103 -9.90 -24.70 13.97
CA ALA A 103 -10.10 -25.27 15.30
C ALA A 103 -11.26 -24.62 16.06
N ALA A 104 -11.50 -23.31 15.86
CA ALA A 104 -12.59 -22.57 16.48
C ALA A 104 -13.90 -22.60 15.66
N GLY A 105 -13.87 -23.15 14.43
CA GLY A 105 -15.03 -23.17 13.53
C GLY A 105 -15.40 -21.78 12.99
N LEU A 106 -14.43 -20.89 12.83
CA LEU A 106 -14.61 -19.53 12.34
C LEU A 106 -14.50 -19.49 10.80
N ALA A 107 -15.28 -18.60 10.18
CA ALA A 107 -15.15 -18.29 8.75
C ALA A 107 -13.95 -17.37 8.49
N ALA A 108 -13.53 -17.25 7.22
CA ALA A 108 -12.52 -16.28 6.81
C ALA A 108 -12.96 -14.84 7.17
N PRO A 109 -12.05 -13.98 7.71
CA PRO A 109 -12.39 -12.67 8.24
C PRO A 109 -12.41 -11.60 7.13
N ASP A 110 -13.36 -11.67 6.20
CA ASP A 110 -13.48 -10.76 5.05
C ASP A 110 -14.46 -9.60 5.29
N THR A 111 -15.12 -9.56 6.46
CA THR A 111 -15.99 -8.46 6.88
C THR A 111 -15.66 -7.98 8.29
N PHE A 112 -16.03 -6.74 8.62
CA PHE A 112 -15.86 -6.19 9.97
C PHE A 112 -16.44 -7.10 11.05
N GLU A 113 -17.66 -7.60 10.84
CA GLU A 113 -18.30 -8.52 11.77
C GLU A 113 -17.48 -9.82 11.96
N ALA A 114 -16.95 -10.39 10.88
CA ALA A 114 -16.16 -11.61 10.96
C ALA A 114 -14.78 -11.38 11.59
N ILE A 115 -14.16 -10.21 11.32
CA ILE A 115 -12.89 -9.80 11.93
C ILE A 115 -13.06 -9.64 13.45
N GLU A 116 -14.07 -8.89 13.90
CA GLU A 116 -14.32 -8.66 15.31
C GLU A 116 -14.68 -9.97 16.05
N ALA A 117 -15.59 -10.77 15.49
CA ALA A 117 -15.97 -12.05 16.07
C ALA A 117 -14.75 -13.00 16.21
N ALA A 118 -13.87 -13.04 15.24
CA ALA A 118 -12.65 -13.84 15.30
C ALA A 118 -11.64 -13.27 16.31
N ALA A 119 -11.47 -11.95 16.35
CA ALA A 119 -10.61 -11.30 17.32
C ALA A 119 -11.06 -11.59 18.75
N GLU A 120 -12.37 -11.44 19.04
CA GLU A 120 -12.95 -11.76 20.37
C GLU A 120 -12.76 -13.24 20.73
N ALA A 121 -13.07 -14.14 19.78
CA ALA A 121 -13.03 -15.58 20.05
C ALA A 121 -11.62 -16.13 20.32
N LEU A 122 -10.61 -15.53 19.70
CA LEU A 122 -9.22 -16.01 19.74
C LEU A 122 -8.32 -15.20 20.68
N HIS A 123 -8.79 -14.06 21.22
CA HIS A 123 -8.00 -13.21 22.12
C HIS A 123 -7.85 -13.87 23.51
N ASP A 124 -6.62 -14.12 23.92
CA ASP A 124 -6.28 -14.69 25.23
C ASP A 124 -5.04 -13.97 25.83
N PRO A 125 -5.21 -12.74 26.33
CA PRO A 125 -4.10 -11.92 26.83
C PRO A 125 -3.43 -12.52 28.06
N GLY A 126 -4.11 -13.45 28.76
CA GLY A 126 -3.53 -14.21 29.86
C GLY A 126 -2.39 -15.13 29.44
N ASN A 127 -2.38 -15.54 28.19
CA ASN A 127 -1.34 -16.34 27.54
C ASN A 127 -0.54 -15.55 26.50
N GLU A 128 -0.57 -14.21 26.56
CA GLU A 128 0.10 -13.30 25.60
C GLU A 128 -0.29 -13.59 24.15
N PHE A 129 -1.57 -13.93 23.91
CA PHE A 129 -2.11 -14.18 22.58
C PHE A 129 -3.21 -13.17 22.23
N PHE A 130 -3.08 -12.54 21.10
CA PHE A 130 -3.91 -11.41 20.66
C PHE A 130 -4.81 -11.80 19.49
N GLY A 131 -6.02 -11.25 19.46
CA GLY A 131 -6.96 -11.48 18.35
C GLY A 131 -6.45 -10.91 17.04
N ILE A 132 -5.80 -9.74 17.11
CA ILE A 132 -5.24 -9.06 15.93
C ILE A 132 -4.02 -8.23 16.34
N THR A 133 -3.14 -7.97 15.38
CA THR A 133 -2.14 -6.90 15.47
C THR A 133 -2.19 -6.04 14.21
N ALA A 134 -2.27 -4.72 14.39
CA ALA A 134 -2.25 -3.73 13.32
C ALA A 134 -1.62 -2.43 13.81
N SER A 135 -1.19 -1.55 12.89
CA SER A 135 -0.42 -0.36 13.22
C SER A 135 -1.26 0.73 13.91
N ASN A 136 -0.69 1.39 14.92
CA ASN A 136 -1.29 2.52 15.62
C ASN A 136 -0.28 3.64 15.95
N ASP A 137 0.91 3.61 15.36
CA ASP A 137 1.91 4.67 15.55
C ASP A 137 1.45 5.97 14.88
N ALA A 138 1.26 7.03 15.68
CA ALA A 138 0.82 8.35 15.22
C ALA A 138 1.79 9.02 14.23
N ALA A 139 3.05 8.60 14.19
CA ALA A 139 4.09 9.17 13.33
C ALA A 139 4.37 8.32 12.07
N ALA A 140 3.63 7.22 11.87
CA ALA A 140 3.91 6.27 10.80
C ALA A 140 2.91 6.38 9.64
N VAL A 141 3.44 6.54 8.43
CA VAL A 141 2.67 6.39 7.18
C VAL A 141 2.00 5.00 7.12
N PHE A 142 2.63 3.98 7.66
CA PHE A 142 2.06 2.63 7.72
C PHE A 142 0.74 2.57 8.50
N THR A 143 0.55 3.39 9.53
CA THR A 143 -0.74 3.51 10.24
C THR A 143 -1.79 4.15 9.34
N GLN A 144 -1.43 5.21 8.59
CA GLN A 144 -2.31 5.83 7.59
C GLN A 144 -2.77 4.80 6.55
N GLN A 145 -1.85 4.05 5.96
CA GLN A 145 -2.12 3.02 4.95
C GLN A 145 -3.00 1.88 5.51
N THR A 146 -2.73 1.47 6.75
CA THR A 146 -3.48 0.41 7.42
C THR A 146 -4.92 0.84 7.73
N PHE A 147 -5.10 2.06 8.25
CA PHE A 147 -6.45 2.58 8.52
C PHE A 147 -7.22 2.83 7.22
N GLU A 148 -6.59 3.36 6.16
CA GLU A 148 -7.25 3.60 4.88
C GLU A 148 -7.85 2.31 4.30
N GLN A 149 -7.25 1.14 4.53
CA GLN A 149 -7.84 -0.16 4.18
C GLN A 149 -9.22 -0.37 4.83
N PHE A 150 -9.36 -0.07 6.12
CA PHE A 150 -10.63 -0.18 6.84
C PHE A 150 -11.61 0.93 6.44
N ALA A 151 -11.12 2.13 6.26
CA ALA A 151 -11.93 3.27 5.84
C ALA A 151 -12.59 3.02 4.46
N LEU A 152 -11.80 2.62 3.47
CA LEU A 152 -12.29 2.27 2.13
C LEU A 152 -13.32 1.13 2.18
N ALA A 153 -13.07 0.13 3.03
CA ALA A 153 -13.99 -0.99 3.24
C ALA A 153 -15.37 -0.56 3.77
N ASN A 154 -15.44 0.56 4.52
CA ASN A 154 -16.68 1.11 5.08
C ASN A 154 -17.23 2.31 4.30
N ASP A 155 -16.78 2.54 3.07
CA ASP A 155 -17.14 3.71 2.25
C ASP A 155 -16.88 5.06 2.98
N CYS A 156 -15.86 5.10 3.83
CA CYS A 156 -15.30 6.33 4.36
C CYS A 156 -14.36 6.93 3.31
N GLN A 157 -14.67 8.14 2.84
CA GLN A 157 -13.92 8.84 1.81
C GLN A 157 -13.26 10.09 2.39
N LEU A 158 -12.09 10.47 1.86
CA LEU A 158 -11.44 11.73 2.21
C LEU A 158 -12.29 12.93 1.81
N THR A 159 -12.85 12.87 0.60
CA THR A 159 -13.68 13.93 0.01
C THR A 159 -14.92 13.35 -0.66
N ASP A 160 -15.94 14.19 -0.84
CA ASP A 160 -17.06 13.91 -1.73
C ASP A 160 -16.71 14.24 -3.21
N ALA A 161 -17.61 13.93 -4.13
CA ALA A 161 -17.43 14.23 -5.57
C ALA A 161 -17.35 15.75 -5.87
N GLY A 162 -17.66 16.60 -4.91
CA GLY A 162 -17.52 18.07 -4.99
C GLY A 162 -16.17 18.55 -4.48
N GLY A 163 -15.33 17.65 -3.95
CA GLY A 163 -14.04 17.94 -3.35
C GLY A 163 -14.12 18.45 -1.90
N ASN A 164 -15.29 18.38 -1.26
CA ASN A 164 -15.41 18.76 0.16
C ASN A 164 -14.88 17.62 1.03
N VAL A 165 -14.12 17.95 2.07
CA VAL A 165 -13.64 16.96 3.05
C VAL A 165 -14.82 16.28 3.76
N THR A 166 -14.74 14.95 3.94
CA THR A 166 -15.83 14.14 4.52
C THR A 166 -15.33 13.15 5.59
N LEU A 167 -14.16 13.39 6.17
CA LEU A 167 -13.60 12.53 7.23
C LEU A 167 -14.42 12.51 8.52
N ASP A 168 -15.33 13.45 8.70
CA ASP A 168 -16.30 13.51 9.81
C ASP A 168 -17.65 12.85 9.49
N SER A 169 -17.79 12.19 8.33
CA SER A 169 -19.00 11.48 7.94
C SER A 169 -19.30 10.30 8.87
N GLU A 170 -20.57 9.87 8.95
CA GLU A 170 -20.99 8.70 9.73
C GLU A 170 -20.18 7.44 9.37
N ASN A 171 -19.88 7.24 8.08
CA ASN A 171 -19.10 6.10 7.61
C ASN A 171 -17.65 6.14 8.13
N CYS A 172 -17.05 7.34 8.21
CA CYS A 172 -15.70 7.52 8.74
C CYS A 172 -15.65 7.36 10.26
N VAL A 173 -16.62 7.94 10.98
CA VAL A 173 -16.75 7.74 12.43
C VAL A 173 -16.87 6.25 12.76
N GLU A 174 -17.71 5.51 12.03
CA GLU A 174 -17.90 4.06 12.23
C GLU A 174 -16.62 3.27 11.92
N ALA A 175 -15.85 3.65 10.89
CA ALA A 175 -14.57 3.02 10.58
C ALA A 175 -13.51 3.30 11.67
N ILE A 176 -13.46 4.54 12.20
CA ILE A 176 -12.56 4.92 13.31
C ILE A 176 -12.95 4.16 14.57
N ASP A 177 -14.24 4.12 14.93
CA ASP A 177 -14.75 3.39 16.09
C ASP A 177 -14.41 1.90 15.99
N PHE A 178 -14.68 1.28 14.83
CA PHE A 178 -14.34 -0.13 14.61
C PHE A 178 -12.86 -0.40 14.78
N TYR A 179 -11.99 0.38 14.09
CA TYR A 179 -10.55 0.18 14.13
C TYR A 179 -9.96 0.37 15.53
N THR A 180 -10.36 1.43 16.22
CA THR A 180 -9.86 1.74 17.56
C THR A 180 -10.39 0.77 18.61
N ASN A 181 -11.65 0.33 18.53
CA ASN A 181 -12.20 -0.72 19.39
C ASN A 181 -11.50 -2.06 19.17
N LEU A 182 -11.22 -2.42 17.91
CA LEU A 182 -10.51 -3.64 17.57
C LEU A 182 -9.13 -3.66 18.21
N LEU A 183 -8.37 -2.56 18.11
CA LEU A 183 -7.04 -2.45 18.69
C LEU A 183 -7.06 -2.36 20.23
N SER A 184 -7.95 -1.57 20.81
CA SER A 184 -8.04 -1.41 22.26
C SER A 184 -8.39 -2.71 22.99
N ASN A 185 -9.22 -3.55 22.37
CA ASN A 185 -9.73 -4.75 23.00
C ASN A 185 -8.91 -6.00 22.68
N TYR A 186 -8.30 -6.10 21.48
CA TYR A 186 -7.79 -7.38 20.97
C TYR A 186 -6.36 -7.32 20.43
N SER A 187 -5.64 -6.18 20.51
CA SER A 187 -4.28 -5.99 20.05
C SER A 187 -3.30 -5.90 21.25
N PRO A 188 -1.98 -6.10 21.08
CA PRO A 188 -1.00 -5.81 22.11
C PRO A 188 -1.08 -4.35 22.58
N GLU A 189 -0.84 -4.13 23.89
CA GLU A 189 -0.76 -2.78 24.45
C GLU A 189 0.45 -2.00 23.88
N GLY A 190 0.30 -0.68 23.79
CA GLY A 190 1.36 0.25 23.36
C GLY A 190 1.42 0.45 21.85
N ILE A 191 2.50 1.12 21.42
CA ILE A 191 2.68 1.47 20.01
C ILE A 191 3.01 0.23 19.18
N GLN A 192 2.21 0.01 18.15
CA GLN A 192 2.41 -1.02 17.14
C GLN A 192 2.82 -0.35 15.82
N ASP A 193 4.08 -0.51 15.47
CA ASP A 193 4.64 -0.06 14.18
C ASP A 193 4.81 -1.23 13.20
N VAL A 194 5.40 -0.98 12.04
CA VAL A 194 5.68 -1.99 11.01
C VAL A 194 6.54 -3.15 11.52
N VAL A 195 7.40 -2.92 12.51
CA VAL A 195 8.31 -3.94 13.06
C VAL A 195 7.62 -4.76 14.14
N SER A 196 6.96 -4.10 15.09
CA SER A 196 6.29 -4.75 16.23
C SER A 196 5.07 -5.57 15.80
N THR A 197 4.25 -5.07 14.87
CA THR A 197 3.12 -5.84 14.31
C THR A 197 3.59 -7.16 13.70
N ARG A 198 4.62 -7.10 12.84
CA ARG A 198 5.22 -8.30 12.25
C ARG A 198 5.82 -9.22 13.30
N ALA A 199 6.58 -8.68 14.25
CA ALA A 199 7.21 -9.46 15.29
C ALA A 199 6.19 -10.24 16.13
N THR A 200 5.05 -9.63 16.50
CA THR A 200 3.96 -10.27 17.24
C THR A 200 3.37 -11.46 16.45
N TYR A 201 3.07 -11.25 15.16
CA TYR A 201 2.54 -12.33 14.31
C TYR A 201 3.57 -13.46 14.12
N PHE A 202 4.85 -13.11 13.90
CA PHE A 202 5.95 -14.06 13.73
C PHE A 202 6.28 -14.85 14.99
N ALA A 203 6.04 -14.27 16.15
CA ALA A 203 6.13 -14.99 17.42
C ALA A 203 4.95 -15.98 17.66
N GLY A 204 3.98 -16.05 16.73
CA GLY A 204 2.78 -16.85 16.89
C GLY A 204 1.82 -16.30 17.94
N GLN A 205 1.91 -15.01 18.26
CA GLN A 205 1.17 -14.35 19.34
C GLN A 205 -0.05 -13.58 18.85
N ALA A 206 -0.41 -13.64 17.56
CA ALA A 206 -1.63 -13.02 17.05
C ALA A 206 -2.37 -13.95 16.08
N ALA A 207 -3.71 -13.92 16.14
CA ALA A 207 -4.57 -14.66 15.25
C ALA A 207 -4.68 -14.01 13.86
N MET A 208 -4.59 -12.68 13.82
CA MET A 208 -4.66 -11.88 12.59
C MET A 208 -3.60 -10.77 12.58
N ILE A 209 -3.20 -10.37 11.38
CA ILE A 209 -2.33 -9.20 11.14
C ILE A 209 -2.77 -8.46 9.88
N VAL A 210 -2.72 -7.13 9.91
CA VAL A 210 -2.81 -6.31 8.69
C VAL A 210 -1.41 -5.87 8.29
N TRP A 211 -0.98 -6.27 7.09
CA TRP A 211 0.37 -6.00 6.61
C TRP A 211 0.45 -6.03 5.08
N SER A 212 1.54 -5.52 4.51
CA SER A 212 1.78 -5.56 3.07
C SER A 212 2.22 -6.94 2.58
N PRO A 213 2.15 -7.25 1.26
CA PRO A 213 2.55 -8.54 0.72
C PRO A 213 4.04 -8.88 0.90
N PHE A 214 4.89 -7.90 1.26
CA PHE A 214 6.29 -8.14 1.59
C PHE A 214 6.49 -9.13 2.76
N ILE A 215 5.47 -9.38 3.58
CA ILE A 215 5.49 -10.40 4.64
C ILE A 215 5.54 -11.84 4.07
N LEU A 216 5.18 -12.05 2.81
CA LEU A 216 4.98 -13.39 2.25
C LEU A 216 6.28 -14.19 2.11
N ASP A 217 7.37 -13.56 1.66
CA ASP A 217 8.68 -14.20 1.58
C ASP A 217 9.28 -14.46 2.96
N GLU A 218 9.02 -13.54 3.89
CA GLU A 218 9.46 -13.62 5.28
C GLU A 218 8.77 -14.79 6.01
N MET A 219 7.43 -14.91 5.93
CA MET A 219 6.68 -16.05 6.50
C MET A 219 7.10 -17.40 5.89
N ALA A 220 7.52 -17.39 4.64
CA ALA A 220 8.00 -18.58 3.93
C ALA A 220 9.47 -18.94 4.26
N ASN A 221 10.08 -18.30 5.25
CA ASN A 221 11.47 -18.53 5.65
C ASN A 221 12.48 -18.26 4.52
N LEU A 222 12.23 -17.26 3.66
CA LEU A 222 13.09 -16.93 2.52
C LEU A 222 14.04 -15.76 2.81
N ARG A 223 13.92 -15.11 3.99
CA ARG A 223 14.71 -13.94 4.40
C ARG A 223 15.24 -14.10 5.82
N ASP A 224 16.56 -14.21 6.00
CA ASP A 224 17.19 -14.43 7.31
C ASP A 224 17.03 -13.25 8.28
N ALA A 225 16.88 -12.04 7.76
CA ALA A 225 16.70 -10.84 8.58
C ALA A 225 15.31 -10.73 9.23
N ALA A 226 14.34 -11.57 8.85
CA ALA A 226 12.96 -11.54 9.31
C ALA A 226 12.36 -12.95 9.35
N LEU A 227 12.89 -13.81 10.20
CA LEU A 227 12.40 -15.18 10.34
C LEU A 227 11.22 -15.25 11.31
N PRO A 228 10.20 -16.10 11.02
CA PRO A 228 9.21 -16.49 12.03
C PRO A 228 9.86 -17.13 13.26
N THR A 229 9.36 -16.78 14.43
CA THR A 229 9.91 -17.19 15.73
C THR A 229 8.91 -17.95 16.59
N CYS A 230 7.75 -18.34 16.04
CA CYS A 230 6.74 -19.12 16.74
C CYS A 230 7.31 -20.48 17.20
N ASP A 231 6.73 -21.08 18.22
CA ASP A 231 7.20 -22.37 18.76
C ASP A 231 7.15 -23.46 17.66
N GLU A 232 6.11 -23.51 16.86
CA GLU A 232 5.97 -24.45 15.75
C GLU A 232 6.98 -24.16 14.62
N CYS A 233 7.39 -22.90 14.48
CA CYS A 233 8.37 -22.47 13.47
C CYS A 233 9.78 -23.05 13.72
N ALA A 234 10.08 -23.46 14.97
CA ALA A 234 11.35 -24.10 15.32
C ALA A 234 11.52 -25.47 14.62
N ASP A 235 10.44 -26.22 14.50
CA ASP A 235 10.41 -27.54 13.87
C ASP A 235 9.98 -27.46 12.38
N ASN A 236 9.15 -26.49 12.03
CA ASN A 236 8.70 -26.21 10.66
C ASN A 236 8.86 -24.72 10.32
N PRO A 237 9.99 -24.30 9.72
CA PRO A 237 10.25 -22.89 9.41
C PRO A 237 9.26 -22.21 8.46
N THR A 238 8.42 -22.98 7.74
CA THR A 238 7.37 -22.50 6.84
C THR A 238 5.98 -22.57 7.46
N PHE A 239 5.89 -22.87 8.75
CA PHE A 239 4.61 -23.10 9.45
C PHE A 239 3.62 -21.94 9.27
N LEU A 240 4.06 -20.69 9.42
CA LEU A 240 3.16 -19.54 9.24
C LEU A 240 2.69 -19.41 7.79
N ALA A 241 3.56 -19.61 6.81
CA ALA A 241 3.15 -19.57 5.40
C ALA A 241 2.09 -20.65 5.06
N GLU A 242 2.27 -21.86 5.60
CA GLU A 242 1.36 -22.99 5.39
C GLU A 242 0.00 -22.81 6.10
N ASN A 243 0.02 -22.11 7.24
CA ASN A 243 -1.14 -21.94 8.12
C ASN A 243 -1.74 -20.53 8.11
N SER A 244 -1.28 -19.62 7.27
CA SER A 244 -1.92 -18.32 7.09
C SER A 244 -2.88 -18.32 5.90
N GLY A 245 -4.08 -17.75 6.11
CA GLY A 245 -5.00 -17.34 5.06
C GLY A 245 -4.73 -15.88 4.70
N ILE A 246 -5.04 -15.49 3.47
CA ILE A 246 -4.77 -14.16 2.92
C ILE A 246 -6.06 -13.58 2.37
N ILE A 247 -6.46 -12.42 2.87
CA ILE A 247 -7.65 -11.67 2.48
C ILE A 247 -7.18 -10.34 1.88
N PRO A 248 -7.24 -10.17 0.55
CA PRO A 248 -6.85 -8.92 -0.10
C PRO A 248 -7.84 -7.78 0.14
N ALA A 249 -9.15 -8.07 0.09
CA ALA A 249 -10.21 -7.08 0.23
C ALA A 249 -11.13 -7.43 1.40
N ILE A 250 -11.46 -6.44 2.22
CA ILE A 250 -12.41 -6.54 3.34
C ILE A 250 -13.60 -5.63 3.10
N ALA A 251 -14.73 -5.90 3.75
CA ALA A 251 -15.94 -5.08 3.66
C ALA A 251 -16.44 -4.65 5.05
N GLY A 252 -16.73 -3.36 5.19
CA GLY A 252 -17.48 -2.81 6.31
C GLY A 252 -18.99 -2.85 6.07
N PRO A 253 -19.80 -2.53 7.09
CA PRO A 253 -21.27 -2.58 7.01
C PRO A 253 -21.88 -1.53 6.05
N LYS A 254 -21.16 -0.47 5.73
CA LYS A 254 -21.61 0.61 4.82
C LYS A 254 -21.02 0.50 3.41
N GLY A 255 -19.92 -0.23 3.25
CA GLY A 255 -19.16 -0.30 2.00
C GLY A 255 -19.31 -1.61 1.23
N SER A 256 -18.37 -1.80 0.33
CA SER A 256 -18.18 -3.00 -0.49
C SER A 256 -16.76 -3.51 -0.27
N PRO A 257 -16.44 -4.76 -0.64
CA PRO A 257 -15.07 -5.24 -0.56
C PRO A 257 -14.11 -4.28 -1.24
N ALA A 258 -13.15 -3.75 -0.48
CA ALA A 258 -12.15 -2.80 -0.94
C ALA A 258 -10.75 -3.23 -0.50
N GLN A 259 -9.75 -2.88 -1.29
CA GLN A 259 -8.35 -3.07 -0.98
C GLN A 259 -7.59 -1.76 -1.18
N TYR A 260 -6.93 -1.29 -0.12
CA TYR A 260 -5.93 -0.25 -0.24
C TYR A 260 -4.79 -0.72 -1.15
N GLY A 261 -4.38 0.12 -2.09
CA GLY A 261 -3.27 -0.20 -2.98
C GLY A 261 -2.29 0.95 -3.15
N GLN A 262 -1.01 0.64 -3.10
CA GLN A 262 0.06 1.55 -3.42
C GLN A 262 0.61 1.26 -4.80
N VAL A 263 0.79 2.31 -5.62
CA VAL A 263 1.41 2.21 -6.94
C VAL A 263 2.69 3.02 -6.93
N SER A 264 3.77 2.39 -7.38
CA SER A 264 5.06 3.05 -7.61
C SER A 264 5.14 3.52 -9.05
N LEU A 265 5.57 4.76 -9.24
CA LEU A 265 5.61 5.41 -10.54
C LEU A 265 6.99 5.98 -10.85
N MET A 266 7.25 6.17 -12.15
CA MET A 266 8.43 6.87 -12.66
C MET A 266 8.02 8.21 -13.22
N GLY A 267 8.32 9.29 -12.49
CA GLY A 267 8.17 10.66 -12.95
C GLY A 267 9.40 11.12 -13.72
N ILE A 268 9.20 11.97 -14.71
CA ILE A 268 10.28 12.66 -15.44
C ILE A 268 10.36 14.09 -14.91
N GLY A 269 11.53 14.52 -14.47
CA GLY A 269 11.73 15.87 -13.97
C GLY A 269 11.65 16.92 -15.07
N THR A 270 11.09 18.10 -14.78
CA THR A 270 11.08 19.23 -15.72
C THR A 270 12.49 19.81 -15.92
N ASN A 271 12.77 20.28 -17.15
CA ASN A 271 14.07 20.87 -17.52
C ASN A 271 15.27 19.95 -17.36
N THR A 272 15.07 18.65 -17.51
CA THR A 272 16.08 17.59 -17.43
C THR A 272 16.41 17.01 -18.81
N ASN A 273 17.12 15.89 -18.88
CA ASN A 273 17.37 15.18 -20.13
C ASN A 273 16.19 14.27 -20.48
N VAL A 274 15.09 14.87 -20.93
CA VAL A 274 13.80 14.20 -21.20
C VAL A 274 13.92 13.03 -22.15
N GLU A 275 14.69 13.15 -23.26
CA GLU A 275 14.85 12.06 -24.25
C GLU A 275 15.53 10.83 -23.61
N ALA A 276 16.56 11.04 -22.77
CA ALA A 276 17.21 9.96 -22.07
C ALA A 276 16.31 9.34 -20.99
N ALA A 277 15.54 10.17 -20.25
CA ALA A 277 14.58 9.72 -19.27
C ALA A 277 13.49 8.83 -19.88
N GLN A 278 12.88 9.27 -21.01
CA GLN A 278 11.90 8.48 -21.74
C GLN A 278 12.48 7.14 -22.20
N ALA A 279 13.64 7.15 -22.84
CA ALA A 279 14.28 5.92 -23.33
C ALA A 279 14.66 4.97 -22.17
N PHE A 280 15.03 5.51 -21.00
CA PHE A 280 15.29 4.73 -19.81
C PHE A 280 14.02 4.05 -19.27
N ILE A 281 12.91 4.80 -19.14
CA ILE A 281 11.64 4.26 -18.62
C ILE A 281 11.05 3.24 -19.60
N GLU A 282 11.11 3.51 -20.91
CA GLU A 282 10.65 2.57 -21.94
C GLU A 282 11.45 1.24 -21.88
N TYR A 283 12.77 1.31 -21.74
CA TYR A 283 13.61 0.12 -21.54
C TYR A 283 13.26 -0.60 -20.23
N TRP A 284 13.11 0.16 -19.13
CA TRP A 284 12.77 -0.40 -17.82
C TRP A 284 11.47 -1.20 -17.86
N LEU A 285 10.43 -0.64 -18.46
CA LEU A 285 9.10 -1.26 -18.52
C LEU A 285 8.93 -2.26 -19.68
N SER A 286 9.95 -2.46 -20.51
CA SER A 286 9.97 -3.48 -21.56
C SER A 286 11.01 -4.56 -21.27
N ASP A 287 12.21 -4.46 -21.85
CA ASP A 287 13.25 -5.50 -21.75
C ASP A 287 13.79 -5.68 -20.31
N GLY A 288 13.78 -4.63 -19.49
CA GLY A 288 14.25 -4.64 -18.10
C GLY A 288 13.16 -4.98 -17.07
N TYR A 289 11.90 -5.10 -17.49
CA TYR A 289 10.79 -5.08 -16.53
C TYR A 289 10.74 -6.35 -15.65
N ILE A 290 10.90 -7.50 -16.23
CA ILE A 290 10.91 -8.75 -15.47
C ILE A 290 12.11 -8.81 -14.51
N ASP A 291 13.28 -8.31 -14.93
CA ASP A 291 14.44 -8.21 -14.04
C ASP A 291 14.16 -7.31 -12.83
N TRP A 292 13.44 -6.20 -13.03
CA TRP A 292 13.00 -5.34 -11.93
C TRP A 292 12.05 -6.04 -10.97
N LEU A 293 11.04 -6.73 -11.49
CA LEU A 293 10.06 -7.43 -10.68
C LEU A 293 10.70 -8.57 -9.85
N THR A 294 11.84 -9.16 -10.29
CA THR A 294 12.54 -10.19 -9.52
C THR A 294 13.17 -9.69 -8.21
N VAL A 295 13.27 -8.38 -8.01
CA VAL A 295 13.90 -7.82 -6.80
C VAL A 295 13.08 -8.13 -5.54
N ALA A 296 11.75 -8.05 -5.63
CA ALA A 296 10.82 -8.42 -4.55
C ALA A 296 9.44 -8.72 -5.18
N PRO A 297 9.25 -9.86 -5.84
CA PRO A 297 8.01 -10.16 -6.56
C PRO A 297 6.77 -10.08 -5.68
N GLU A 298 6.88 -10.45 -4.40
CA GLU A 298 5.80 -10.41 -3.40
C GLU A 298 5.21 -9.02 -3.19
N GLY A 299 6.00 -7.98 -3.36
CA GLY A 299 5.59 -6.58 -3.19
C GLY A 299 5.59 -5.77 -4.50
N LYS A 300 5.76 -6.41 -5.66
CA LYS A 300 5.84 -5.75 -6.98
C LYS A 300 4.92 -6.40 -7.99
N PHE A 301 3.61 -6.15 -7.84
CA PHE A 301 2.64 -6.57 -8.86
C PHE A 301 2.80 -5.71 -10.11
N PRO A 302 2.85 -6.30 -11.32
CA PRO A 302 3.09 -5.56 -12.55
C PRO A 302 1.92 -4.64 -12.90
N MET A 303 2.14 -3.32 -12.89
CA MET A 303 1.15 -2.36 -13.36
C MET A 303 1.12 -2.28 -14.89
N ARG A 304 2.21 -2.57 -15.57
CA ARG A 304 2.20 -2.94 -16.98
C ARG A 304 1.96 -4.44 -17.11
N GLN A 305 0.71 -4.84 -17.40
CA GLN A 305 0.25 -6.23 -17.31
C GLN A 305 0.77 -7.13 -18.44
N GLY A 306 1.12 -6.53 -19.57
CA GLY A 306 1.59 -7.31 -20.73
C GLY A 306 2.16 -6.46 -21.85
N THR A 307 2.02 -6.96 -23.05
CA THR A 307 2.45 -6.32 -24.30
C THR A 307 1.28 -6.26 -25.28
N ALA A 308 1.40 -5.50 -26.39
CA ALA A 308 0.38 -5.44 -27.42
C ALA A 308 0.06 -6.82 -28.04
N ASP A 309 1.05 -7.73 -28.09
CA ASP A 309 0.89 -9.09 -28.64
C ASP A 309 0.33 -10.08 -27.60
N ASN A 310 0.62 -9.88 -26.31
CA ASN A 310 0.12 -10.68 -25.19
C ASN A 310 -0.22 -9.78 -24.01
N PRO A 311 -1.52 -9.41 -23.80
CA PRO A 311 -1.94 -8.48 -22.75
C PRO A 311 -1.65 -8.93 -21.30
N THR A 312 -1.33 -10.19 -21.09
CA THR A 312 -1.05 -10.78 -19.76
C THR A 312 0.39 -11.26 -19.60
N ALA A 313 1.26 -10.99 -20.57
CA ALA A 313 2.63 -11.53 -20.60
C ALA A 313 3.44 -11.25 -19.32
N ASN A 314 3.34 -10.04 -18.77
CA ASN A 314 4.09 -9.66 -17.58
C ASN A 314 3.49 -10.30 -16.30
N ILE A 315 2.16 -10.44 -16.23
CA ILE A 315 1.48 -11.16 -15.15
C ILE A 315 1.88 -12.65 -15.18
N GLU A 316 1.84 -13.27 -16.36
CA GLU A 316 2.24 -14.67 -16.55
C GLU A 316 3.71 -14.90 -16.15
N ALA A 317 4.60 -13.98 -16.53
CA ALA A 317 6.00 -14.04 -16.13
C ALA A 317 6.16 -13.84 -14.61
N TRP A 318 5.48 -12.83 -14.03
CA TRP A 318 5.53 -12.53 -12.60
C TRP A 318 5.14 -13.73 -11.73
N GLN A 319 4.12 -14.50 -12.11
CA GLN A 319 3.67 -15.70 -11.39
C GLN A 319 4.75 -16.77 -11.22
N THR A 320 5.77 -16.74 -12.06
CA THR A 320 6.86 -17.72 -12.06
C THR A 320 8.14 -17.22 -11.39
N LEU A 321 8.14 -15.97 -10.91
CA LEU A 321 9.31 -15.39 -10.26
C LEU A 321 9.53 -16.00 -8.88
N GLU A 322 10.79 -16.17 -8.55
CA GLU A 322 11.20 -16.61 -7.22
C GLU A 322 11.35 -15.42 -6.28
N SER A 323 10.56 -15.41 -5.20
CA SER A 323 10.65 -14.45 -4.09
C SER A 323 11.70 -14.86 -3.07
N GLY A 324 12.17 -13.90 -2.27
CA GLY A 324 13.11 -14.09 -1.17
C GLY A 324 14.51 -13.54 -1.44
N VAL A 325 15.31 -13.46 -0.38
CA VAL A 325 16.66 -12.86 -0.39
C VAL A 325 17.73 -13.93 -0.17
N ASP A 326 17.68 -14.67 0.93
CA ASP A 326 18.70 -15.68 1.30
C ASP A 326 18.37 -17.05 0.72
N ARG A 327 17.11 -17.35 0.58
CA ARG A 327 16.54 -18.52 -0.11
C ARG A 327 15.49 -18.01 -1.09
N ARG A 328 15.24 -18.76 -2.15
CA ARG A 328 14.29 -18.36 -3.16
C ARG A 328 13.30 -19.47 -3.48
N ALA A 329 12.03 -19.10 -3.67
CA ALA A 329 10.97 -19.99 -4.09
C ALA A 329 9.86 -19.23 -4.81
N VAL A 330 9.11 -19.91 -5.66
CA VAL A 330 7.93 -19.36 -6.34
C VAL A 330 6.78 -19.31 -5.33
N LEU A 331 6.18 -18.12 -5.12
CA LEU A 331 5.10 -17.95 -4.16
C LEU A 331 3.91 -18.87 -4.41
N GLY A 332 3.58 -19.15 -5.67
CA GLY A 332 2.49 -20.05 -6.03
C GLY A 332 2.70 -21.51 -5.60
N GLU A 333 3.95 -21.93 -5.41
CA GLU A 333 4.30 -23.27 -4.88
C GLU A 333 4.09 -23.33 -3.36
N ILE A 334 4.20 -22.20 -2.66
CA ILE A 334 4.05 -22.08 -1.20
C ILE A 334 2.61 -21.84 -0.82
N TYR A 335 1.99 -20.80 -1.40
CA TYR A 335 0.68 -20.30 -1.01
C TYR A 335 -0.47 -20.89 -1.85
N GLY A 336 -0.16 -21.53 -2.97
CA GLY A 336 -1.13 -22.09 -3.90
C GLY A 336 -1.64 -21.08 -4.94
N THR A 337 -2.18 -21.62 -6.02
CA THR A 337 -2.62 -20.83 -7.18
C THR A 337 -3.77 -19.89 -6.86
N GLU A 338 -4.69 -20.28 -5.98
CA GLU A 338 -5.87 -19.48 -5.61
C GLU A 338 -5.44 -18.17 -4.91
N VAL A 339 -4.46 -18.24 -4.01
CA VAL A 339 -3.90 -17.05 -3.35
C VAL A 339 -3.27 -16.10 -4.38
N ILE A 340 -2.46 -16.64 -5.28
CA ILE A 340 -1.80 -15.84 -6.32
C ILE A 340 -2.82 -15.15 -7.24
N GLN A 341 -3.89 -15.85 -7.62
CA GLN A 341 -4.98 -15.27 -8.42
C GLN A 341 -5.69 -14.15 -7.63
N GLY A 342 -5.99 -14.36 -6.35
CA GLY A 342 -6.58 -13.34 -5.49
C GLY A 342 -5.74 -12.08 -5.38
N LEU A 343 -4.40 -12.22 -5.26
CA LEU A 343 -3.47 -11.09 -5.25
C LEU A 343 -3.46 -10.32 -6.59
N ILE A 344 -3.49 -11.04 -7.72
CA ILE A 344 -3.55 -10.43 -9.06
C ILE A 344 -4.88 -9.69 -9.27
N GLU A 345 -6.00 -10.31 -8.91
CA GLU A 345 -7.32 -9.69 -9.02
C GLU A 345 -7.41 -8.44 -8.12
N GLY A 346 -6.89 -8.51 -6.90
CA GLY A 346 -6.77 -7.36 -6.00
C GLY A 346 -5.97 -6.23 -6.60
N SER A 347 -4.79 -6.51 -7.17
CA SER A 347 -3.91 -5.49 -7.76
C SER A 347 -4.53 -4.72 -8.94
N SER A 348 -5.55 -5.29 -9.57
CA SER A 348 -6.31 -4.66 -10.65
C SER A 348 -7.42 -3.72 -10.13
N ASN A 349 -7.72 -3.79 -8.82
CA ASN A 349 -8.85 -3.09 -8.20
C ASN A 349 -8.42 -2.28 -6.97
N PHE A 350 -7.19 -1.79 -6.94
CA PHE A 350 -6.73 -0.94 -5.85
C PHE A 350 -7.60 0.29 -5.70
N SER A 351 -7.95 0.60 -4.46
CA SER A 351 -8.69 1.79 -4.09
C SER A 351 -7.82 2.71 -3.25
N ARG A 352 -8.01 4.01 -3.42
CA ARG A 352 -7.29 5.05 -2.70
C ARG A 352 -8.22 6.25 -2.45
N TRP A 353 -8.02 6.92 -1.33
CA TRP A 353 -8.71 8.16 -1.03
C TRP A 353 -8.40 9.26 -2.03
N GLY A 354 -9.43 10.03 -2.43
CA GLY A 354 -9.31 11.31 -3.10
C GLY A 354 -8.78 11.29 -4.53
N PHE A 355 -8.13 10.21 -5.00
CA PHE A 355 -7.55 10.21 -6.34
C PHE A 355 -8.61 10.26 -7.45
N VAL A 356 -9.67 9.48 -7.31
CA VAL A 356 -10.79 9.43 -8.29
C VAL A 356 -11.49 10.80 -8.38
N ASP A 357 -11.51 11.55 -7.28
CA ASP A 357 -12.13 12.87 -7.18
C ASP A 357 -11.16 14.01 -7.53
N GLY A 358 -9.96 13.70 -8.01
CA GLY A 358 -8.94 14.68 -8.40
C GLY A 358 -8.26 15.41 -7.22
N GLN A 359 -8.33 14.85 -6.01
CA GLN A 359 -7.81 15.44 -4.78
C GLN A 359 -6.41 14.90 -4.40
N GLY A 360 -5.63 14.42 -5.36
CA GLY A 360 -4.32 13.83 -5.10
C GLY A 360 -3.32 14.78 -4.42
N GLU A 361 -3.48 16.11 -4.59
CA GLU A 361 -2.65 17.09 -3.88
C GLU A 361 -2.99 17.14 -2.38
N LEU A 362 -4.29 17.07 -2.05
CA LEU A 362 -4.73 16.95 -0.66
C LEU A 362 -4.28 15.63 -0.05
N VAL A 363 -4.33 14.51 -0.80
CA VAL A 363 -3.81 13.22 -0.34
C VAL A 363 -2.33 13.34 0.03
N ALA A 364 -1.50 13.98 -0.80
CA ALA A 364 -0.08 14.21 -0.50
C ALA A 364 0.13 15.02 0.78
N ALA A 365 -0.68 16.06 1.01
CA ALA A 365 -0.64 16.85 2.24
C ALA A 365 -1.02 16.02 3.47
N ILE A 366 -2.09 15.23 3.40
CA ILE A 366 -2.54 14.31 4.46
C ILE A 366 -1.47 13.27 4.80
N TYR A 367 -0.81 12.69 3.80
CA TYR A 367 0.29 11.73 4.02
C TYR A 367 1.57 12.37 4.59
N SER A 368 1.71 13.68 4.44
CA SER A 368 2.85 14.42 5.01
C SER A 368 2.58 14.91 6.44
N SER A 369 1.34 15.31 6.76
CA SER A 369 0.95 15.85 8.08
C SER A 369 0.38 14.81 9.04
N LEU A 370 -0.04 13.64 8.51
CA LEU A 370 -0.54 12.48 9.25
C LEU A 370 -1.70 12.78 10.25
N PRO A 371 -2.74 13.54 9.90
CA PRO A 371 -3.82 13.85 10.82
C PRO A 371 -4.61 12.60 11.24
N VAL A 372 -4.68 11.60 10.37
CA VAL A 372 -5.44 10.36 10.63
C VAL A 372 -4.73 9.46 11.64
N PRO A 373 -3.43 9.10 11.49
CA PRO A 373 -2.70 8.39 12.54
C PRO A 373 -2.72 9.08 13.90
N ILE A 374 -2.62 10.42 13.91
CA ILE A 374 -2.70 11.23 15.14
C ILE A 374 -4.07 11.05 15.78
N GLY A 375 -5.18 11.21 15.03
CA GLY A 375 -6.52 11.05 15.57
C GLY A 375 -6.83 9.62 16.05
N ILE A 376 -6.33 8.58 15.36
CA ILE A 376 -6.41 7.19 15.82
C ILE A 376 -5.71 7.03 17.17
N ALA A 377 -4.50 7.57 17.32
CA ALA A 377 -3.76 7.50 18.58
C ALA A 377 -4.49 8.27 19.70
N ASP A 378 -5.07 9.43 19.42
CA ASP A 378 -5.83 10.21 20.40
C ASP A 378 -7.05 9.44 20.94
N VAL A 379 -7.74 8.66 20.10
CA VAL A 379 -8.83 7.78 20.55
C VAL A 379 -8.28 6.64 21.41
N LEU A 380 -7.22 5.97 20.99
CA LEU A 380 -6.61 4.84 21.72
C LEU A 380 -6.07 5.26 23.09
N ASP A 381 -5.55 6.47 23.21
CA ASP A 381 -5.07 7.06 24.47
C ASP A 381 -6.20 7.59 25.37
N GLY A 382 -7.46 7.56 24.89
CA GLY A 382 -8.64 8.08 25.61
C GLY A 382 -8.70 9.60 25.65
N GLY A 383 -7.99 10.28 24.75
CA GLY A 383 -7.98 11.74 24.61
C GLY A 383 -9.16 12.28 23.81
N ALA A 384 -9.77 11.47 22.93
CA ALA A 384 -10.90 11.83 22.10
C ALA A 384 -11.88 10.65 21.94
N THR A 385 -13.14 10.96 21.62
CA THR A 385 -14.08 9.95 21.07
C THR A 385 -13.84 9.79 19.57
N PRO A 386 -14.34 8.69 18.93
CA PRO A 386 -14.26 8.55 17.47
C PRO A 386 -14.84 9.73 16.69
N GLU A 387 -15.95 10.33 17.17
CA GLU A 387 -16.58 11.50 16.57
C GLU A 387 -15.70 12.76 16.71
N GLU A 388 -15.08 12.96 17.88
CA GLU A 388 -14.18 14.08 18.11
C GLU A 388 -12.91 13.95 17.27
N ALA A 389 -12.34 12.75 17.17
CA ALA A 389 -11.18 12.48 16.32
C ALA A 389 -11.50 12.66 14.83
N ALA A 390 -12.65 12.17 14.37
CA ALA A 390 -13.12 12.37 12.99
C ALA A 390 -13.25 13.84 12.63
N ALA A 391 -13.86 14.65 13.54
CA ALA A 391 -14.00 16.10 13.35
C ALA A 391 -12.64 16.82 13.32
N GLU A 392 -11.68 16.43 14.16
CA GLU A 392 -10.33 17.01 14.16
C GLU A 392 -9.54 16.61 12.91
N MET A 393 -9.64 15.34 12.47
CA MET A 393 -9.04 14.87 11.20
C MET A 393 -9.60 15.67 10.01
N ALA A 394 -10.93 15.88 9.97
CA ALA A 394 -11.59 16.67 8.94
C ALA A 394 -11.10 18.13 8.95
N ALA A 395 -11.08 18.77 10.13
CA ALA A 395 -10.63 20.15 10.27
C ALA A 395 -9.19 20.34 9.80
N ARG A 396 -8.29 19.42 10.12
CA ARG A 396 -6.89 19.44 9.63
C ARG A 396 -6.79 19.23 8.13
N ALA A 397 -7.59 18.33 7.57
CA ALA A 397 -7.65 18.13 6.12
C ALA A 397 -8.21 19.38 5.40
N GLU A 398 -9.20 20.08 5.98
CA GLU A 398 -9.71 21.34 5.46
C GLU A 398 -8.65 22.45 5.51
N GLU A 399 -7.86 22.55 6.61
CA GLU A 399 -6.73 23.49 6.70
C GLU A 399 -5.68 23.25 5.62
N GLU A 400 -5.33 21.99 5.35
CA GLU A 400 -4.41 21.63 4.26
C GLU A 400 -5.02 22.01 2.89
N GLN A 401 -6.30 21.74 2.68
CA GLN A 401 -7.01 22.08 1.44
C GLN A 401 -7.08 23.60 1.22
N GLU A 402 -7.36 24.39 2.26
CA GLU A 402 -7.33 25.85 2.19
C GLU A 402 -5.93 26.37 1.84
N PHE A 403 -4.88 25.80 2.44
CA PHE A 403 -3.49 26.16 2.14
C PHE A 403 -3.14 25.90 0.67
N LEU A 404 -3.54 24.75 0.12
CA LEU A 404 -3.29 24.36 -1.27
C LEU A 404 -4.04 25.24 -2.28
N THR A 405 -5.24 25.71 -1.94
CA THR A 405 -6.08 26.57 -2.79
C THR A 405 -5.72 28.06 -2.70
N GLY A 406 -4.76 28.44 -1.82
CA GLY A 406 -4.28 29.81 -1.65
C GLY A 406 -5.29 30.72 -0.93
N GLY A 407 -6.00 30.18 0.06
CA GLY A 407 -7.02 30.82 0.88
C GLY A 407 -6.57 32.06 1.65
#